data_60da508e242a3bfc35ec7886d84d1c32
#
_entry.id   60da508e242a3bfc35ec7886d84d1c32
#
_cell.length_a   1.000
_cell.length_b   1.000
_cell.length_c   1.000
_cell.angle_alpha   90.00
_cell.angle_beta   90.00
_cell.angle_gamma   90.00
#
_symmetry.space_group_name_H-M   'P 1'
#
loop_
_entity.id
_entity.type
_entity.pdbx_description
1 polymer ?
#
loop_
_entity_poly.entity_id
_entity_poly.type
_entity_poly.pdbx_seq_one_letter_code
_entity_poly.pdbx_strand_id
1 'polypeptide(L)'
;MIIPTEPIGSIPRPLRLIEAVAASADHADPNLDALYDEAVQDTIKRFEATGSPVISDGEQRKYHNFWTYCVHGLPNTSPDGFKIPFSAGHVRHMPRLTKGPFHYQVSADRYLDVALRYARVPVKQAVISPSALSLMYPPKELSGYSRAEFIEDLLREHETEVRRCLNMGAHKVQIDFTEGRLAVKLDPSGRLLNSFIDLNNLALSRFTANERKRIGIHTCPGGDRDSTHSAEVDYAELLPSLFELQAGNFYVSLAGEPDRGRVLKIIKKHMRPDQQIFVGVVSPINPRIETPEEIRDQILEAAEFIPVEQLGSTDDCGFSPFSDDTSTSRDTAFAKIRARVLGTAFAVEQIAGR
;
A
#
# COMPACT_ATOMS: atom_id res chain seq x y z
N MET A 1 -4.11 -22.69 15.64
CA MET A 1 -4.83 -21.62 14.91
C MET A 1 -3.87 -20.45 14.78
N ILE A 2 -3.80 -19.78 13.62
CA ILE A 2 -2.90 -18.64 13.39
C ILE A 2 -3.72 -17.54 12.73
N ILE A 3 -3.69 -16.32 13.30
CA ILE A 3 -4.15 -15.12 12.63
C ILE A 3 -2.90 -14.44 12.04
N PRO A 4 -2.75 -14.37 10.71
CA PRO A 4 -1.58 -13.73 10.12
C PRO A 4 -1.57 -12.22 10.41
N THR A 5 -0.37 -11.67 10.61
CA THR A 5 -0.16 -10.23 10.83
C THR A 5 0.91 -9.73 9.88
N GLU A 6 0.58 -8.68 9.11
CA GLU A 6 1.44 -8.14 8.06
C GLU A 6 1.45 -6.61 8.09
N PRO A 7 2.58 -5.94 7.83
CA PRO A 7 2.60 -4.47 7.72
C PRO A 7 1.99 -4.03 6.38
N ILE A 8 1.53 -2.79 6.28
CA ILE A 8 1.25 -2.15 4.97
C ILE A 8 2.57 -1.93 4.24
N GLY A 9 3.53 -1.25 4.84
CA GLY A 9 4.86 -1.29 4.26
C GLY A 9 5.76 -0.11 4.56
N SER A 10 5.35 1.11 4.25
CA SER A 10 6.21 2.28 4.36
C SER A 10 6.56 2.64 5.81
N ILE A 11 7.83 2.99 6.03
CA ILE A 11 8.39 3.43 7.31
C ILE A 11 9.04 4.79 7.11
N PRO A 12 8.92 5.74 8.06
CA PRO A 12 9.59 7.02 7.97
C PRO A 12 11.10 6.85 7.69
N ARG A 13 11.62 7.62 6.76
CA ARG A 13 13.04 7.58 6.40
C ARG A 13 13.91 8.17 7.50
N PRO A 14 15.16 7.71 7.66
CA PRO A 14 16.12 8.41 8.50
C PRO A 14 16.29 9.86 8.03
N LEU A 15 16.34 10.82 8.97
CA LEU A 15 16.45 12.25 8.64
C LEU A 15 17.65 12.53 7.74
N ARG A 16 18.79 11.89 8.00
CA ARG A 16 20.00 11.99 7.16
C ARG A 16 19.75 11.63 5.69
N LEU A 17 18.90 10.62 5.44
CA LEU A 17 18.53 10.25 4.06
C LEU A 17 17.63 11.31 3.43
N ILE A 18 16.64 11.83 4.18
CA ILE A 18 15.75 12.91 3.70
C ILE A 18 16.56 14.14 3.32
N GLU A 19 17.46 14.58 4.19
CA GLU A 19 18.33 15.74 3.97
C GLU A 19 19.26 15.54 2.76
N ALA A 20 19.87 14.36 2.63
CA ALA A 20 20.75 14.05 1.51
C ALA A 20 20.00 14.03 0.16
N VAL A 21 18.80 13.45 0.12
CA VAL A 21 17.96 13.44 -1.09
C VAL A 21 17.53 14.87 -1.45
N ALA A 22 17.15 15.69 -0.47
CA ALA A 22 16.76 17.09 -0.70
C ALA A 22 17.94 17.97 -1.19
N ALA A 23 19.16 17.65 -0.78
CA ALA A 23 20.36 18.39 -1.19
C ALA A 23 20.94 17.93 -2.54
N SER A 24 20.59 16.75 -3.00
CA SER A 24 21.14 16.17 -4.24
C SER A 24 20.40 16.69 -5.46
N ALA A 25 21.15 17.20 -6.43
CA ALA A 25 20.63 17.54 -7.76
C ALA A 25 20.58 16.30 -8.69
N ASP A 26 21.34 15.26 -8.37
CA ASP A 26 21.45 14.02 -9.13
C ASP A 26 21.12 12.82 -8.25
N HIS A 27 20.05 12.13 -8.59
CA HIS A 27 19.56 10.96 -7.86
C HIS A 27 20.33 9.66 -8.17
N ALA A 28 21.26 9.70 -9.10
CA ALA A 28 22.23 8.64 -9.37
C ALA A 28 23.54 8.78 -8.56
N ASP A 29 23.60 9.67 -7.56
CA ASP A 29 24.75 9.85 -6.68
C ASP A 29 25.05 8.54 -5.91
N PRO A 30 26.25 7.96 -6.05
CA PRO A 30 26.64 6.75 -5.31
C PRO A 30 26.54 6.89 -3.78
N ASN A 31 26.69 8.12 -3.25
CA ASN A 31 26.54 8.38 -1.82
C ASN A 31 25.08 8.21 -1.37
N LEU A 32 24.10 8.58 -2.23
CA LEU A 32 22.69 8.32 -1.95
C LEU A 32 22.39 6.83 -1.95
N ASP A 33 22.99 6.07 -2.86
CA ASP A 33 22.77 4.62 -2.94
C ASP A 33 23.20 3.91 -1.65
N ALA A 34 24.35 4.29 -1.08
CA ALA A 34 24.81 3.79 0.22
C ALA A 34 23.85 4.16 1.37
N LEU A 35 23.33 5.40 1.39
CA LEU A 35 22.38 5.85 2.40
C LEU A 35 21.04 5.11 2.29
N TYR A 36 20.59 4.82 1.08
CA TYR A 36 19.40 3.97 0.85
C TYR A 36 19.63 2.55 1.37
N ASP A 37 20.79 1.94 1.12
CA ASP A 37 21.12 0.61 1.63
C ASP A 37 21.16 0.58 3.16
N GLU A 38 21.81 1.55 3.80
CA GLU A 38 21.81 1.72 5.25
C GLU A 38 20.37 1.81 5.79
N ALA A 39 19.51 2.61 5.15
CA ALA A 39 18.13 2.80 5.57
C ALA A 39 17.30 1.51 5.44
N VAL A 40 17.46 0.75 4.35
CA VAL A 40 16.81 -0.55 4.16
C VAL A 40 17.28 -1.55 5.20
N GLN A 41 18.59 -1.65 5.42
CA GLN A 41 19.16 -2.59 6.39
C GLN A 41 18.68 -2.30 7.82
N ASP A 42 18.72 -1.01 8.26
CA ASP A 42 18.19 -0.61 9.57
C ASP A 42 16.70 -0.90 9.70
N THR A 43 15.93 -0.60 8.65
CA THR A 43 14.48 -0.85 8.63
C THR A 43 14.16 -2.34 8.80
N ILE A 44 14.81 -3.21 8.04
CA ILE A 44 14.62 -4.66 8.13
C ILE A 44 15.00 -5.17 9.53
N LYS A 45 16.16 -4.78 10.05
CA LYS A 45 16.60 -5.15 11.39
C LYS A 45 15.57 -4.74 12.46
N ARG A 46 15.03 -3.53 12.35
CA ARG A 46 14.02 -3.04 13.30
C ARG A 46 12.68 -3.74 13.14
N PHE A 47 12.25 -4.06 11.92
CA PHE A 47 11.07 -4.89 11.69
C PHE A 47 11.20 -6.25 12.34
N GLU A 48 12.32 -6.94 12.12
CA GLU A 48 12.60 -8.25 12.73
C GLU A 48 12.58 -8.18 14.27
N ALA A 49 13.11 -7.09 14.84
CA ALA A 49 13.10 -6.86 16.28
C ALA A 49 11.68 -6.64 16.86
N THR A 50 10.67 -6.32 16.05
CA THR A 50 9.26 -6.29 16.50
C THR A 50 8.66 -7.68 16.66
N GLY A 51 9.27 -8.72 16.12
CA GLY A 51 8.72 -10.08 16.04
C GLY A 51 7.72 -10.27 14.90
N SER A 52 7.61 -9.32 13.95
CA SER A 52 6.71 -9.44 12.79
C SER A 52 7.08 -10.64 11.93
N PRO A 53 6.13 -11.57 11.64
CA PRO A 53 6.41 -12.77 10.83
C PRO A 53 6.59 -12.46 9.34
N VAL A 54 6.13 -11.30 8.90
CA VAL A 54 6.31 -10.76 7.54
C VAL A 54 6.70 -9.31 7.66
N ILE A 55 7.64 -8.88 6.84
CA ILE A 55 8.19 -7.52 6.85
C ILE A 55 8.14 -6.89 5.45
N SER A 56 8.53 -5.62 5.35
CA SER A 56 8.82 -4.92 4.09
C SER A 56 10.20 -4.26 4.14
N ASP A 57 10.66 -3.68 3.03
CA ASP A 57 11.84 -2.81 2.95
C ASP A 57 11.59 -1.41 3.55
N GLY A 58 10.38 -1.14 4.04
CA GLY A 58 9.94 0.17 4.52
C GLY A 58 9.78 1.20 3.40
N GLU A 59 9.82 0.77 2.15
CA GLU A 59 9.77 1.64 0.96
C GLU A 59 10.87 2.71 0.92
N GLN A 60 12.00 2.42 1.57
CA GLN A 60 13.09 3.38 1.75
C GLN A 60 13.68 3.87 0.42
N ARG A 61 13.75 2.98 -0.59
CA ARG A 61 14.28 3.25 -1.92
C ARG A 61 13.25 3.78 -2.91
N LYS A 62 11.95 3.80 -2.58
CA LYS A 62 10.93 4.39 -3.46
C LYS A 62 11.14 5.89 -3.53
N TYR A 63 11.65 6.33 -4.68
CA TYR A 63 11.97 7.72 -4.93
C TYR A 63 10.71 8.59 -4.81
N HIS A 64 10.81 9.72 -4.14
CA HIS A 64 9.76 10.65 -3.78
C HIS A 64 8.57 10.04 -3.04
N ASN A 65 7.93 8.97 -3.57
CA ASN A 65 6.71 8.44 -3.00
C ASN A 65 6.38 7.03 -3.54
N PHE A 66 5.38 6.40 -2.93
CA PHE A 66 4.93 5.04 -3.23
C PHE A 66 4.22 4.91 -4.58
N TRP A 67 3.67 5.98 -5.15
CA TRP A 67 2.79 5.94 -6.35
C TRP A 67 3.45 6.38 -7.65
N THR A 68 4.60 7.06 -7.61
CA THR A 68 5.33 7.49 -8.82
C THR A 68 6.73 6.89 -8.93
N TYR A 69 7.13 6.00 -8.03
CA TYR A 69 8.48 5.40 -8.05
C TYR A 69 8.84 4.79 -9.39
N CYS A 70 7.88 4.13 -10.05
CA CYS A 70 8.11 3.41 -11.32
C CYS A 70 8.19 4.33 -12.54
N VAL A 71 7.73 5.56 -12.43
CA VAL A 71 7.63 6.52 -13.56
C VAL A 71 8.47 7.78 -13.36
N HIS A 72 9.16 7.89 -12.23
CA HIS A 72 10.00 9.04 -11.96
C HIS A 72 11.17 9.12 -12.97
N GLY A 73 11.41 10.32 -13.50
CA GLY A 73 12.48 10.56 -14.49
C GLY A 73 12.18 10.06 -15.90
N LEU A 74 10.96 9.64 -16.21
CA LEU A 74 10.59 9.29 -17.58
C LEU A 74 10.71 10.51 -18.50
N PRO A 75 11.47 10.40 -19.64
CA PRO A 75 11.73 11.54 -20.53
C PRO A 75 10.50 11.99 -21.34
N ASN A 76 9.44 11.18 -21.36
CA ASN A 76 8.19 11.42 -22.07
C ASN A 76 7.06 11.86 -21.13
N THR A 77 7.39 12.47 -20.00
CA THR A 77 6.42 13.02 -19.04
C THR A 77 6.66 14.51 -18.79
N SER A 78 5.66 15.17 -18.25
CA SER A 78 5.75 16.53 -17.72
C SER A 78 5.18 16.59 -16.29
N PRO A 79 5.63 17.54 -15.44
CA PRO A 79 5.26 17.58 -14.03
C PRO A 79 3.84 18.08 -13.75
N ASP A 80 3.14 18.59 -14.74
CA ASP A 80 1.83 19.24 -14.65
C ASP A 80 0.63 18.28 -14.78
N GLY A 81 0.76 17.06 -14.25
CA GLY A 81 -0.26 16.04 -14.32
C GLY A 81 -1.37 16.18 -13.28
N PHE A 82 -2.00 15.04 -12.96
CA PHE A 82 -3.10 15.00 -12.01
C PHE A 82 -2.67 15.45 -10.62
N LYS A 83 -3.47 16.31 -9.99
CA LYS A 83 -3.19 16.89 -8.67
C LYS A 83 -4.04 16.22 -7.61
N ILE A 84 -3.41 15.82 -6.53
CA ILE A 84 -4.08 15.34 -5.32
C ILE A 84 -3.85 16.34 -4.19
N PRO A 85 -4.91 17.00 -3.72
CA PRO A 85 -4.84 17.83 -2.52
C PRO A 85 -4.92 16.98 -1.26
N PHE A 86 -4.09 17.27 -0.27
CA PHE A 86 -4.11 16.67 1.05
C PHE A 86 -4.65 17.64 2.11
N SER A 87 -5.15 17.09 3.21
CA SER A 87 -5.79 17.86 4.29
C SER A 87 -4.88 18.92 4.91
N ALA A 88 -3.56 18.66 4.96
CA ALA A 88 -2.57 19.59 5.48
C ALA A 88 -2.18 20.73 4.51
N GLY A 89 -2.84 20.83 3.35
CA GLY A 89 -2.56 21.84 2.34
C GLY A 89 -1.47 21.48 1.34
N HIS A 90 -0.84 20.34 1.46
CA HIS A 90 0.09 19.81 0.46
C HIS A 90 -0.66 19.42 -0.81
N VAL A 91 0.02 19.55 -1.95
CA VAL A 91 -0.48 19.08 -3.24
C VAL A 91 0.59 18.19 -3.85
N ARG A 92 0.22 16.95 -4.16
CA ARG A 92 1.10 16.03 -4.87
C ARG A 92 0.64 15.91 -6.33
N HIS A 93 1.58 15.63 -7.22
CA HIS A 93 1.33 15.56 -8.65
C HIS A 93 1.69 14.18 -9.18
N MET A 94 0.78 13.60 -9.95
CA MET A 94 1.11 12.51 -10.87
C MET A 94 1.73 13.16 -12.13
N PRO A 95 2.86 12.67 -12.65
CA PRO A 95 3.38 13.20 -13.92
C PRO A 95 2.39 12.91 -15.05
N ARG A 96 2.33 13.81 -16.04
CA ARG A 96 1.49 13.66 -17.23
C ARG A 96 2.30 13.10 -18.37
N LEU A 97 1.80 12.06 -19.03
CA LEU A 97 2.40 11.51 -20.22
C LEU A 97 2.27 12.53 -21.38
N THR A 98 3.34 12.71 -22.16
CA THR A 98 3.40 13.67 -23.29
C THR A 98 3.47 12.97 -24.64
N LYS A 99 3.96 11.73 -24.68
CA LYS A 99 4.03 10.86 -25.86
C LYS A 99 4.21 9.40 -25.45
N GLY A 100 3.91 8.46 -26.34
CA GLY A 100 4.20 7.04 -26.15
C GLY A 100 5.63 6.67 -26.60
N PRO A 101 6.02 5.38 -26.41
CA PRO A 101 5.30 4.37 -25.63
C PRO A 101 5.47 4.59 -24.12
N PHE A 102 4.59 3.96 -23.31
CA PHE A 102 4.69 3.96 -21.85
C PHE A 102 5.52 2.76 -21.39
N HIS A 103 6.48 3.01 -20.49
CA HIS A 103 7.29 1.99 -19.82
C HIS A 103 7.58 2.40 -18.37
N TYR A 104 7.83 1.44 -17.51
CA TYR A 104 8.38 1.72 -16.20
C TYR A 104 9.87 2.06 -16.30
N GLN A 105 10.29 3.08 -15.57
CA GLN A 105 11.70 3.42 -15.38
C GLN A 105 12.37 2.45 -14.42
N VAL A 106 11.64 2.09 -13.35
CA VAL A 106 12.09 1.19 -12.30
C VAL A 106 10.94 0.25 -11.94
N SER A 107 11.25 -1.01 -11.71
CA SER A 107 10.30 -2.01 -11.24
C SER A 107 10.61 -2.40 -9.79
N ALA A 108 9.58 -2.68 -8.98
CA ALA A 108 9.68 -2.93 -7.54
C ALA A 108 10.49 -4.19 -7.18
N ASP A 109 10.69 -5.12 -8.12
CA ASP A 109 11.57 -6.28 -7.92
C ASP A 109 13.00 -5.87 -7.57
N ARG A 110 13.49 -4.71 -8.04
CA ARG A 110 14.81 -4.17 -7.67
C ARG A 110 14.89 -3.82 -6.19
N TYR A 111 13.82 -3.32 -5.60
CA TYR A 111 13.76 -3.02 -4.15
C TYR A 111 13.66 -4.31 -3.34
N LEU A 112 12.86 -5.26 -3.82
CA LEU A 112 12.74 -6.58 -3.21
C LEU A 112 14.08 -7.32 -3.19
N ASP A 113 14.88 -7.29 -4.29
CA ASP A 113 16.19 -7.91 -4.35
C ASP A 113 17.10 -7.38 -3.24
N VAL A 114 17.13 -6.08 -3.01
CA VAL A 114 17.91 -5.49 -1.91
C VAL A 114 17.40 -5.93 -0.55
N ALA A 115 16.07 -5.93 -0.34
CA ALA A 115 15.46 -6.34 0.91
C ALA A 115 15.79 -7.81 1.27
N LEU A 116 15.69 -8.71 0.28
CA LEU A 116 15.97 -10.14 0.47
C LEU A 116 17.43 -10.44 0.87
N ARG A 117 18.37 -9.56 0.57
CA ARG A 117 19.77 -9.72 1.02
C ARG A 117 19.94 -9.59 2.52
N TYR A 118 19.07 -8.82 3.17
CA TYR A 118 19.15 -8.49 4.60
C TYR A 118 18.11 -9.22 5.44
N ALA A 119 16.96 -9.61 4.85
CA ALA A 119 15.83 -10.19 5.56
C ALA A 119 16.08 -11.67 5.94
N ARG A 120 15.67 -12.03 7.16
CA ARG A 120 15.66 -13.42 7.69
C ARG A 120 14.24 -14.00 7.74
N VAL A 121 13.24 -13.16 7.54
CA VAL A 121 11.81 -13.52 7.52
C VAL A 121 11.21 -13.13 6.16
N PRO A 122 10.05 -13.68 5.79
CA PRO A 122 9.40 -13.36 4.52
C PRO A 122 9.18 -11.85 4.30
N VAL A 123 9.43 -11.40 3.07
CA VAL A 123 9.28 -9.99 2.65
C VAL A 123 8.05 -9.84 1.77
N LYS A 124 7.17 -8.89 2.12
CA LYS A 124 6.06 -8.43 1.29
C LYS A 124 6.50 -7.22 0.48
N GLN A 125 6.15 -7.18 -0.81
CA GLN A 125 6.46 -6.07 -1.70
C GLN A 125 5.20 -5.31 -2.09
N ALA A 126 5.21 -3.99 -1.89
CA ALA A 126 4.14 -3.12 -2.36
C ALA A 126 4.44 -2.58 -3.77
N VAL A 127 3.40 -2.50 -4.60
CA VAL A 127 3.40 -1.92 -5.96
C VAL A 127 2.20 -0.98 -6.12
N ILE A 128 2.29 -0.03 -7.05
CA ILE A 128 1.19 0.87 -7.31
C ILE A 128 0.12 0.21 -8.18
N SER A 129 -1.15 0.59 -8.01
CA SER A 129 -2.26 0.12 -8.83
C SER A 129 -2.20 0.63 -10.28
N PRO A 130 -2.64 -0.15 -11.27
CA PRO A 130 -2.84 0.33 -12.64
C PRO A 130 -3.80 1.52 -12.72
N SER A 131 -4.84 1.56 -11.90
CA SER A 131 -5.81 2.66 -11.91
C SER A 131 -5.17 3.99 -11.48
N ALA A 132 -4.27 4.01 -10.49
CA ALA A 132 -3.54 5.22 -10.14
C ALA A 132 -2.68 5.71 -11.31
N LEU A 133 -1.89 4.82 -11.92
CA LEU A 133 -1.03 5.20 -13.06
C LEU A 133 -1.82 5.56 -14.32
N SER A 134 -3.07 5.09 -14.46
CA SER A 134 -3.94 5.47 -15.58
C SER A 134 -4.24 6.97 -15.64
N LEU A 135 -4.08 7.67 -14.50
CA LEU A 135 -4.24 9.11 -14.39
C LEU A 135 -3.10 9.91 -15.07
N MET A 136 -2.02 9.24 -15.48
CA MET A 136 -0.94 9.88 -16.26
C MET A 136 -1.35 10.23 -17.69
N TYR A 137 -2.32 9.49 -18.26
CA TYR A 137 -2.75 9.77 -19.63
C TYR A 137 -3.64 11.02 -19.65
N PRO A 138 -3.31 12.01 -20.50
CA PRO A 138 -4.05 13.27 -20.51
C PRO A 138 -5.49 13.10 -21.01
N PRO A 139 -6.41 14.03 -20.66
CA PRO A 139 -7.79 14.00 -21.17
C PRO A 139 -7.88 14.09 -22.70
N LYS A 140 -6.95 14.83 -23.31
CA LYS A 140 -6.83 14.92 -24.78
C LYS A 140 -5.91 13.79 -25.27
N GLU A 141 -6.36 13.07 -26.25
CA GLU A 141 -5.60 11.96 -26.84
C GLU A 141 -4.25 12.43 -27.41
N LEU A 142 -3.23 11.62 -27.17
CA LEU A 142 -1.88 11.89 -27.66
C LEU A 142 -1.78 11.52 -29.14
N SER A 143 -1.09 12.36 -29.92
CA SER A 143 -0.86 12.07 -31.34
C SER A 143 0.02 10.83 -31.49
N GLY A 144 -0.48 9.85 -32.24
CA GLY A 144 0.24 8.60 -32.52
C GLY A 144 0.37 7.63 -31.33
N TYR A 145 -0.40 7.84 -30.26
CA TYR A 145 -0.43 6.93 -29.10
C TYR A 145 -1.76 7.06 -28.37
N SER A 146 -2.66 6.17 -28.69
CA SER A 146 -4.02 6.17 -28.14
C SER A 146 -4.07 5.78 -26.67
N ARG A 147 -5.19 6.13 -25.98
CA ARG A 147 -5.41 5.67 -24.61
C ARG A 147 -5.47 4.14 -24.52
N ALA A 148 -5.96 3.45 -25.53
CA ALA A 148 -5.99 1.99 -25.54
C ALA A 148 -4.59 1.37 -25.59
N GLU A 149 -3.68 1.91 -26.41
CA GLU A 149 -2.28 1.49 -26.42
C GLU A 149 -1.59 1.77 -25.08
N PHE A 150 -1.84 2.93 -24.50
CA PHE A 150 -1.32 3.24 -23.16
C PHE A 150 -1.79 2.24 -22.10
N ILE A 151 -3.08 1.90 -22.07
CA ILE A 151 -3.62 0.93 -21.10
C ILE A 151 -2.99 -0.45 -21.30
N GLU A 152 -2.78 -0.89 -22.54
CA GLU A 152 -2.12 -2.18 -22.80
C GLU A 152 -0.66 -2.18 -22.37
N ASP A 153 0.07 -1.10 -22.62
CA ASP A 153 1.45 -0.93 -22.14
C ASP A 153 1.49 -0.93 -20.60
N LEU A 154 0.61 -0.17 -19.94
CA LEU A 154 0.49 -0.11 -18.48
C LEU A 154 0.22 -1.49 -17.87
N LEU A 155 -0.72 -2.23 -18.43
CA LEU A 155 -1.06 -3.57 -17.94
C LEU A 155 0.10 -4.56 -18.12
N ARG A 156 0.85 -4.46 -19.21
CA ARG A 156 2.04 -5.30 -19.47
C ARG A 156 3.17 -4.97 -18.49
N GLU A 157 3.43 -3.69 -18.21
CA GLU A 157 4.44 -3.26 -17.24
C GLU A 157 4.07 -3.74 -15.82
N HIS A 158 2.83 -3.52 -15.41
CA HIS A 158 2.34 -3.96 -14.11
C HIS A 158 2.39 -5.49 -13.95
N GLU A 159 1.93 -6.24 -14.95
CA GLU A 159 2.02 -7.72 -14.95
C GLU A 159 3.47 -8.18 -14.80
N THR A 160 4.38 -7.57 -15.56
CA THR A 160 5.81 -7.89 -15.52
C THR A 160 6.40 -7.64 -14.14
N GLU A 161 6.10 -6.50 -13.54
CA GLU A 161 6.57 -6.13 -12.20
C GLU A 161 6.09 -7.13 -11.14
N VAL A 162 4.78 -7.39 -11.09
CA VAL A 162 4.19 -8.33 -10.12
C VAL A 162 4.77 -9.73 -10.28
N ARG A 163 4.90 -10.24 -11.52
CA ARG A 163 5.49 -11.56 -11.78
C ARG A 163 6.94 -11.65 -11.35
N ARG A 164 7.74 -10.60 -11.60
CA ARG A 164 9.14 -10.55 -11.16
C ARG A 164 9.23 -10.62 -9.63
N CYS A 165 8.41 -9.86 -8.92
CA CYS A 165 8.36 -9.92 -7.46
C CYS A 165 7.94 -11.30 -6.94
N LEU A 166 6.89 -11.92 -7.51
CA LEU A 166 6.44 -13.26 -7.14
C LEU A 166 7.49 -14.33 -7.40
N ASN A 167 8.18 -14.27 -8.55
CA ASN A 167 9.22 -15.22 -8.95
C ASN A 167 10.50 -15.06 -8.12
N MET A 168 10.82 -13.85 -7.68
CA MET A 168 11.96 -13.58 -6.79
C MET A 168 11.71 -14.05 -5.36
N GLY A 169 10.48 -14.41 -5.01
CA GLY A 169 10.14 -14.98 -3.70
C GLY A 169 9.48 -13.99 -2.74
N ALA A 170 8.87 -12.90 -3.23
CA ALA A 170 8.01 -12.08 -2.39
C ALA A 170 7.01 -12.96 -1.64
N HIS A 171 6.80 -12.75 -0.36
CA HIS A 171 5.75 -13.44 0.40
C HIS A 171 4.38 -13.21 -0.24
N LYS A 172 4.07 -11.94 -0.47
CA LYS A 172 2.93 -11.44 -1.22
C LYS A 172 3.32 -10.17 -1.97
N VAL A 173 2.60 -9.85 -3.02
CA VAL A 173 2.64 -8.55 -3.69
C VAL A 173 1.38 -7.79 -3.32
N GLN A 174 1.54 -6.62 -2.68
CA GLN A 174 0.46 -5.72 -2.31
C GLN A 174 0.29 -4.66 -3.38
N ILE A 175 -0.90 -4.56 -3.96
CA ILE A 175 -1.27 -3.48 -4.87
C ILE A 175 -1.90 -2.35 -4.04
N ASP A 176 -1.27 -1.19 -4.04
CA ASP A 176 -1.78 -0.01 -3.34
C ASP A 176 -2.86 0.66 -4.19
N PHE A 177 -4.11 0.48 -3.79
CA PHE A 177 -5.32 1.06 -4.40
C PHE A 177 -5.87 2.17 -3.51
N THR A 178 -5.04 3.16 -3.19
CA THR A 178 -5.40 4.27 -2.30
C THR A 178 -6.35 5.27 -2.96
N GLU A 179 -6.30 5.39 -4.29
CA GLU A 179 -7.19 6.24 -5.07
C GLU A 179 -8.65 5.76 -5.10
N GLY A 180 -8.95 4.54 -4.66
CA GLY A 180 -10.31 4.02 -4.61
C GLY A 180 -11.23 4.88 -3.74
N ARG A 181 -10.81 5.23 -2.52
CA ARG A 181 -11.56 6.12 -1.63
C ARG A 181 -11.59 7.56 -2.15
N LEU A 182 -10.49 8.00 -2.79
CA LEU A 182 -10.45 9.31 -3.47
C LEU A 182 -11.41 9.37 -4.65
N ALA A 183 -11.59 8.28 -5.41
CA ALA A 183 -12.51 8.23 -6.54
C ALA A 183 -13.95 8.48 -6.12
N VAL A 184 -14.39 7.94 -4.97
CA VAL A 184 -15.72 8.23 -4.40
C VAL A 184 -15.88 9.72 -4.09
N LYS A 185 -14.85 10.36 -3.52
CA LYS A 185 -14.84 11.81 -3.23
C LYS A 185 -14.95 12.65 -4.50
N LEU A 186 -14.23 12.26 -5.56
CA LEU A 186 -14.18 13.02 -6.82
C LEU A 186 -15.41 12.80 -7.69
N ASP A 187 -15.99 11.60 -7.66
CA ASP A 187 -17.20 11.24 -8.41
C ASP A 187 -18.16 10.41 -7.56
N PRO A 188 -19.06 11.06 -6.79
CA PRO A 188 -20.05 10.38 -5.97
C PRO A 188 -21.05 9.53 -6.78
N SER A 189 -21.07 9.63 -8.12
CA SER A 189 -21.90 8.73 -8.96
C SER A 189 -21.37 7.30 -9.03
N GLY A 190 -20.12 7.07 -8.55
CA GLY A 190 -19.46 5.77 -8.56
C GLY A 190 -18.87 5.35 -9.92
N ARG A 191 -19.06 6.13 -11.00
CA ARG A 191 -18.54 5.76 -12.34
C ARG A 191 -17.03 5.72 -12.37
N LEU A 192 -16.35 6.68 -11.72
CA LEU A 192 -14.89 6.70 -11.63
C LEU A 192 -14.38 5.49 -10.85
N LEU A 193 -14.98 5.20 -9.69
CA LEU A 193 -14.63 4.01 -8.90
C LEU A 193 -14.78 2.73 -9.71
N ASN A 194 -15.93 2.55 -10.37
CA ASN A 194 -16.18 1.35 -11.18
C ASN A 194 -15.16 1.21 -12.31
N SER A 195 -14.78 2.31 -12.98
CA SER A 195 -13.75 2.27 -14.02
C SER A 195 -12.38 1.84 -13.48
N PHE A 196 -12.04 2.21 -12.23
CA PHE A 196 -10.81 1.78 -11.56
C PHE A 196 -10.87 0.30 -11.16
N ILE A 197 -12.01 -0.16 -10.65
CA ILE A 197 -12.24 -1.58 -10.34
C ILE A 197 -12.10 -2.44 -11.61
N ASP A 198 -12.72 -2.03 -12.71
CA ASP A 198 -12.63 -2.73 -14.00
C ASP A 198 -11.20 -2.82 -14.50
N LEU A 199 -10.45 -1.71 -14.47
CA LEU A 199 -9.05 -1.68 -14.90
C LEU A 199 -8.16 -2.58 -14.02
N ASN A 200 -8.32 -2.51 -12.70
CA ASN A 200 -7.56 -3.35 -11.79
C ASN A 200 -7.94 -4.84 -11.93
N ASN A 201 -9.21 -5.15 -12.20
CA ASN A 201 -9.63 -6.52 -12.51
C ASN A 201 -9.06 -7.01 -13.86
N LEU A 202 -8.95 -6.13 -14.85
CA LEU A 202 -8.29 -6.46 -16.12
C LEU A 202 -6.81 -6.81 -15.88
N ALA A 203 -6.11 -6.08 -15.02
CA ALA A 203 -4.75 -6.43 -14.60
C ALA A 203 -4.70 -7.77 -13.85
N LEU A 204 -5.60 -7.97 -12.87
CA LEU A 204 -5.65 -9.20 -12.06
C LEU A 204 -6.03 -10.43 -12.88
N SER A 205 -6.80 -10.27 -13.97
CA SER A 205 -7.16 -11.38 -14.87
C SER A 205 -5.96 -12.00 -15.61
N ARG A 206 -4.84 -11.29 -15.68
CA ARG A 206 -3.60 -11.77 -16.29
C ARG A 206 -2.86 -12.79 -15.40
N PHE A 207 -3.26 -12.92 -14.13
CA PHE A 207 -2.66 -13.84 -13.17
C PHE A 207 -3.52 -15.08 -12.97
N THR A 208 -2.88 -16.23 -12.76
CA THR A 208 -3.57 -17.48 -12.39
C THR A 208 -4.23 -17.37 -11.02
N ALA A 209 -5.17 -18.25 -10.72
CA ALA A 209 -5.82 -18.30 -9.41
C ALA A 209 -4.81 -18.51 -8.26
N ASN A 210 -3.72 -19.27 -8.50
CA ASN A 210 -2.68 -19.48 -7.49
C ASN A 210 -1.82 -18.22 -7.27
N GLU A 211 -1.49 -17.49 -8.32
CA GLU A 211 -0.78 -16.21 -8.19
C GLU A 211 -1.63 -15.20 -7.44
N ARG A 212 -2.94 -15.09 -7.76
CA ARG A 212 -3.86 -14.17 -7.08
C ARG A 212 -3.99 -14.42 -5.58
N LYS A 213 -3.78 -15.65 -5.09
CA LYS A 213 -3.68 -15.94 -3.64
C LYS A 213 -2.49 -15.25 -2.97
N ARG A 214 -1.47 -14.86 -3.73
CA ARG A 214 -0.31 -14.11 -3.27
C ARG A 214 -0.34 -12.63 -3.65
N ILE A 215 -1.46 -12.16 -4.20
CA ILE A 215 -1.70 -10.75 -4.50
C ILE A 215 -2.71 -10.20 -3.50
N GLY A 216 -2.43 -9.02 -2.98
CA GLY A 216 -3.31 -8.33 -2.05
C GLY A 216 -3.60 -6.91 -2.50
N ILE A 217 -4.75 -6.38 -2.08
CA ILE A 217 -5.18 -4.99 -2.36
C ILE A 217 -5.17 -4.22 -1.04
N HIS A 218 -4.46 -3.10 -1.02
CA HIS A 218 -4.50 -2.16 0.09
C HIS A 218 -5.29 -0.92 -0.27
N THR A 219 -6.13 -0.47 0.65
CA THR A 219 -6.86 0.80 0.55
C THR A 219 -6.90 1.52 1.90
N CYS A 220 -6.69 2.83 1.89
CA CYS A 220 -6.72 3.68 3.07
C CYS A 220 -7.15 5.12 2.71
N PRO A 221 -7.43 5.98 3.73
CA PRO A 221 -7.75 7.39 3.53
C PRO A 221 -6.51 8.29 3.40
N GLY A 222 -5.32 7.73 3.51
CA GLY A 222 -4.04 8.42 3.59
C GLY A 222 -3.17 7.87 4.72
N GLY A 223 -1.84 7.99 4.58
CA GLY A 223 -0.88 7.29 5.42
C GLY A 223 -0.64 7.91 6.78
N ASP A 224 -0.28 9.16 6.82
CA ASP A 224 0.04 9.89 8.04
C ASP A 224 -0.82 11.15 8.19
N ARG A 225 -0.51 11.98 9.20
CA ARG A 225 -1.27 13.21 9.49
C ARG A 225 -1.24 14.21 8.34
N ASP A 226 -0.15 14.23 7.57
CA ASP A 226 0.08 15.20 6.49
C ASP A 226 -0.40 14.67 5.14
N SER A 227 -0.64 13.36 5.02
CA SER A 227 -1.01 12.67 3.79
C SER A 227 -2.46 12.17 3.75
N THR A 228 -3.33 12.68 4.63
CA THR A 228 -4.77 12.35 4.61
C THR A 228 -5.47 13.06 3.47
N HIS A 229 -6.24 12.32 2.65
CA HIS A 229 -6.92 12.87 1.46
C HIS A 229 -8.43 12.60 1.39
N SER A 230 -8.93 11.54 2.04
CA SER A 230 -10.32 11.09 1.89
C SER A 230 -10.89 10.42 3.16
N ALA A 231 -10.41 10.83 4.36
CA ALA A 231 -10.85 10.26 5.61
C ALA A 231 -12.34 10.52 5.90
N GLU A 232 -12.90 11.60 5.35
CA GLU A 232 -14.31 11.97 5.47
C GLU A 232 -15.26 11.13 4.59
N VAL A 233 -14.75 10.37 3.62
CA VAL A 233 -15.58 9.54 2.73
C VAL A 233 -16.11 8.34 3.50
N ASP A 234 -17.41 8.08 3.38
CA ASP A 234 -18.02 6.88 3.96
C ASP A 234 -17.42 5.61 3.32
N TYR A 235 -16.84 4.76 4.14
CA TYR A 235 -16.19 3.54 3.67
C TYR A 235 -17.21 2.54 3.08
N ALA A 236 -18.49 2.68 3.42
CA ALA A 236 -19.56 1.90 2.80
C ALA A 236 -19.72 2.13 1.30
N GLU A 237 -19.31 3.29 0.80
CA GLU A 237 -19.37 3.61 -0.63
C GLU A 237 -18.26 2.93 -1.44
N LEU A 238 -17.16 2.51 -0.78
CA LEU A 238 -16.03 1.84 -1.41
C LEU A 238 -16.10 0.31 -1.30
N LEU A 239 -16.37 -0.20 -0.09
CA LEU A 239 -16.16 -1.60 0.24
C LEU A 239 -16.92 -2.60 -0.64
N PRO A 240 -18.19 -2.38 -1.03
CA PRO A 240 -18.87 -3.29 -1.94
C PRO A 240 -18.11 -3.52 -3.25
N SER A 241 -17.67 -2.44 -3.90
CA SER A 241 -16.90 -2.51 -5.16
C SER A 241 -15.47 -3.02 -4.93
N LEU A 242 -14.84 -2.69 -3.79
CA LEU A 242 -13.52 -3.18 -3.45
C LEU A 242 -13.45 -4.72 -3.46
N PHE A 243 -14.45 -5.39 -2.87
CA PHE A 243 -14.47 -6.85 -2.80
C PHE A 243 -14.82 -7.54 -4.14
N GLU A 244 -15.16 -6.79 -5.17
CA GLU A 244 -15.26 -7.29 -6.55
C GLU A 244 -13.89 -7.52 -7.20
N LEU A 245 -12.81 -6.94 -6.64
CA LEU A 245 -11.46 -7.19 -7.12
C LEU A 245 -11.07 -8.66 -6.92
N GLN A 246 -10.45 -9.24 -7.96
CA GLN A 246 -10.11 -10.67 -8.02
C GLN A 246 -8.76 -10.99 -7.37
N ALA A 247 -8.49 -10.42 -6.21
CA ALA A 247 -7.31 -10.68 -5.39
C ALA A 247 -7.63 -11.62 -4.23
N GLY A 248 -6.63 -12.32 -3.72
CA GLY A 248 -6.78 -13.26 -2.60
C GLY A 248 -6.68 -12.59 -1.23
N ASN A 249 -6.13 -11.37 -1.13
CA ASN A 249 -5.94 -10.69 0.16
C ASN A 249 -6.42 -9.24 0.08
N PHE A 250 -6.99 -8.74 1.17
CA PHE A 250 -7.43 -7.34 1.29
C PHE A 250 -6.93 -6.76 2.60
N TYR A 251 -6.29 -5.60 2.52
CA TYR A 251 -5.77 -4.83 3.65
C TYR A 251 -6.65 -3.58 3.80
N VAL A 252 -7.53 -3.61 4.81
CA VAL A 252 -8.61 -2.64 4.98
C VAL A 252 -8.34 -1.79 6.22
N SER A 253 -8.22 -0.48 6.05
CA SER A 253 -8.14 0.47 7.15
C SER A 253 -9.39 0.38 8.03
N LEU A 254 -9.22 0.22 9.34
CA LEU A 254 -10.34 0.04 10.27
C LEU A 254 -10.09 0.68 11.64
N ALA A 255 -8.84 0.81 12.11
CA ALA A 255 -8.53 1.38 13.42
C ALA A 255 -8.98 2.85 13.56
N GLY A 256 -8.91 3.60 12.46
CA GLY A 256 -9.34 5.00 12.39
C GLY A 256 -10.82 5.20 12.06
N GLU A 257 -11.60 4.14 11.81
CA GLU A 257 -13.01 4.27 11.44
C GLU A 257 -13.89 4.54 12.69
N PRO A 258 -14.77 5.56 12.63
CA PRO A 258 -15.61 5.94 13.76
C PRO A 258 -16.62 4.84 14.17
N ASP A 259 -17.14 4.09 13.20
CA ASP A 259 -18.09 2.99 13.40
C ASP A 259 -17.54 1.69 12.80
N ARG A 260 -16.62 1.07 13.56
CA ARG A 260 -15.97 -0.20 13.20
C ARG A 260 -16.96 -1.33 12.96
N GLY A 261 -17.97 -1.43 13.84
CA GLY A 261 -18.99 -2.49 13.76
C GLY A 261 -19.82 -2.40 12.48
N ARG A 262 -20.12 -1.19 12.00
CA ARG A 262 -20.78 -0.97 10.70
C ARG A 262 -19.88 -1.42 9.55
N VAL A 263 -18.60 -1.05 9.57
CA VAL A 263 -17.64 -1.45 8.52
C VAL A 263 -17.48 -2.97 8.50
N LEU A 264 -17.35 -3.62 9.65
CA LEU A 264 -17.26 -5.07 9.77
C LEU A 264 -18.50 -5.80 9.23
N LYS A 265 -19.71 -5.26 9.43
CA LYS A 265 -20.95 -5.79 8.82
C LYS A 265 -20.91 -5.73 7.30
N ILE A 266 -20.37 -4.65 6.73
CA ILE A 266 -20.22 -4.51 5.28
C ILE A 266 -19.20 -5.51 4.75
N ILE A 267 -18.06 -5.65 5.42
CA ILE A 267 -17.05 -6.66 5.07
C ILE A 267 -17.69 -8.06 5.05
N LYS A 268 -18.37 -8.45 6.14
CA LYS A 268 -19.07 -9.75 6.23
C LYS A 268 -20.04 -9.99 5.09
N LYS A 269 -20.75 -8.94 4.64
CA LYS A 269 -21.75 -9.05 3.58
C LYS A 269 -21.13 -9.23 2.19
N HIS A 270 -19.95 -8.65 1.94
CA HIS A 270 -19.39 -8.54 0.60
C HIS A 270 -18.12 -9.36 0.38
N MET A 271 -17.42 -9.79 1.44
CA MET A 271 -16.24 -10.65 1.32
C MET A 271 -16.62 -12.02 0.72
N ARG A 272 -15.68 -12.64 0.00
CA ARG A 272 -15.86 -13.98 -0.59
C ARG A 272 -15.10 -15.04 0.20
N PRO A 273 -15.48 -16.32 0.09
CA PRO A 273 -14.82 -17.44 0.81
C PRO A 273 -13.33 -17.64 0.44
N ASP A 274 -12.91 -17.16 -0.72
CA ASP A 274 -11.53 -17.28 -1.24
C ASP A 274 -10.64 -16.07 -0.88
N GLN A 275 -11.17 -15.11 -0.11
CA GLN A 275 -10.47 -13.89 0.30
C GLN A 275 -10.01 -13.95 1.75
N GLN A 276 -8.82 -13.45 2.02
CA GLN A 276 -8.30 -13.16 3.34
C GLN A 276 -8.34 -11.66 3.61
N ILE A 277 -8.90 -11.29 4.75
CA ILE A 277 -9.14 -9.90 5.12
C ILE A 277 -8.23 -9.51 6.28
N PHE A 278 -7.27 -8.64 6.01
CA PHE A 278 -6.41 -8.04 7.02
C PHE A 278 -7.05 -6.73 7.47
N VAL A 279 -7.52 -6.69 8.70
CA VAL A 279 -8.12 -5.49 9.29
C VAL A 279 -7.05 -4.63 9.95
N GLY A 280 -7.11 -3.33 9.70
CA GLY A 280 -6.26 -2.34 10.36
C GLY A 280 -6.58 -2.25 11.86
N VAL A 281 -5.55 -2.37 12.69
CA VAL A 281 -5.66 -2.34 14.16
C VAL A 281 -4.74 -1.32 14.81
N VAL A 282 -3.92 -0.62 14.01
CA VAL A 282 -3.14 0.55 14.42
C VAL A 282 -3.29 1.66 13.40
N SER A 283 -3.43 2.89 13.86
CA SER A 283 -3.61 4.08 13.01
C SER A 283 -2.31 4.88 12.89
N PRO A 284 -1.72 5.02 11.69
CA PRO A 284 -0.57 5.90 11.49
C PRO A 284 -0.87 7.38 11.76
N ILE A 285 -2.13 7.78 11.58
CA ILE A 285 -2.57 9.17 11.77
C ILE A 285 -2.61 9.54 13.27
N ASN A 286 -2.94 8.59 14.14
CA ASN A 286 -2.96 8.81 15.58
C ASN A 286 -1.52 8.71 16.15
N PRO A 287 -0.97 9.75 16.79
CA PRO A 287 0.39 9.70 17.36
C PRO A 287 0.51 8.77 18.56
N ARG A 288 -0.61 8.40 19.22
CA ARG A 288 -0.63 7.48 20.36
C ARG A 288 -0.30 6.06 19.88
N ILE A 289 0.53 5.35 20.65
CA ILE A 289 0.78 3.94 20.44
C ILE A 289 -0.36 3.16 21.09
N GLU A 290 -1.04 2.32 20.32
CA GLU A 290 -2.08 1.41 20.80
C GLU A 290 -1.47 0.34 21.72
N THR A 291 -2.19 -0.07 22.77
CA THR A 291 -1.72 -1.18 23.62
C THR A 291 -2.00 -2.54 22.95
N PRO A 292 -1.23 -3.59 23.28
CA PRO A 292 -1.52 -4.93 22.78
C PRO A 292 -2.93 -5.43 23.17
N GLU A 293 -3.44 -5.01 24.34
CA GLU A 293 -4.79 -5.37 24.81
C GLU A 293 -5.88 -4.71 23.95
N GLU A 294 -5.72 -3.42 23.62
CA GLU A 294 -6.64 -2.73 22.70
C GLU A 294 -6.66 -3.41 21.31
N ILE A 295 -5.49 -3.79 20.81
CA ILE A 295 -5.36 -4.47 19.51
C ILE A 295 -6.00 -5.87 19.56
N ARG A 296 -5.77 -6.63 20.66
CA ARG A 296 -6.45 -7.90 20.91
C ARG A 296 -7.96 -7.74 20.80
N ASP A 297 -8.52 -6.77 21.52
CA ASP A 297 -9.95 -6.54 21.58
C ASP A 297 -10.53 -6.15 20.22
N GLN A 298 -9.80 -5.35 19.42
CA GLN A 298 -10.15 -5.04 18.04
C GLN A 298 -10.19 -6.27 17.13
N ILE A 299 -9.24 -7.20 17.29
CA ILE A 299 -9.20 -8.45 16.52
C ILE A 299 -10.33 -9.38 16.95
N LEU A 300 -10.63 -9.47 18.25
CA LEU A 300 -11.76 -10.26 18.76
C LEU A 300 -13.11 -9.73 18.26
N GLU A 301 -13.29 -8.41 18.22
CA GLU A 301 -14.45 -7.77 17.59
C GLU A 301 -14.56 -8.17 16.11
N ALA A 302 -13.46 -8.09 15.37
CA ALA A 302 -13.46 -8.47 13.94
C ALA A 302 -13.80 -9.97 13.72
N ALA A 303 -13.37 -10.84 14.64
CA ALA A 303 -13.67 -12.28 14.60
C ALA A 303 -15.16 -12.62 14.80
N GLU A 304 -15.98 -11.68 15.27
CA GLU A 304 -17.45 -11.86 15.32
C GLU A 304 -18.10 -11.74 13.93
N PHE A 305 -17.40 -11.14 12.97
CA PHE A 305 -17.91 -10.86 11.63
C PHE A 305 -17.17 -11.62 10.55
N ILE A 306 -15.87 -11.83 10.69
CA ILE A 306 -14.98 -12.47 9.71
C ILE A 306 -14.56 -13.83 10.27
N PRO A 307 -14.73 -14.95 9.55
CA PRO A 307 -14.21 -16.24 9.96
C PRO A 307 -12.72 -16.17 10.29
N VAL A 308 -12.30 -16.79 11.38
CA VAL A 308 -10.92 -16.66 11.89
C VAL A 308 -9.88 -17.13 10.87
N GLU A 309 -10.22 -18.12 10.07
CA GLU A 309 -9.40 -18.65 8.96
C GLU A 309 -9.22 -17.64 7.81
N GLN A 310 -10.08 -16.63 7.71
CA GLN A 310 -10.03 -15.55 6.73
C GLN A 310 -9.56 -14.22 7.35
N LEU A 311 -9.36 -14.17 8.67
CA LEU A 311 -8.99 -12.95 9.39
C LEU A 311 -7.47 -12.80 9.47
N GLY A 312 -6.96 -11.61 9.21
CA GLY A 312 -5.60 -11.16 9.48
C GLY A 312 -5.60 -9.79 10.14
N SER A 313 -4.45 -9.36 10.66
CA SER A 313 -4.26 -8.01 11.20
C SER A 313 -3.20 -7.23 10.43
N THR A 314 -3.38 -5.91 10.33
CA THR A 314 -2.46 -5.01 9.65
C THR A 314 -2.47 -3.61 10.27
N ASP A 315 -1.67 -2.71 9.74
CA ASP A 315 -1.74 -1.27 9.99
C ASP A 315 -2.84 -0.67 9.09
N ASP A 316 -3.45 0.45 9.46
CA ASP A 316 -4.47 1.10 8.62
C ASP A 316 -3.89 1.60 7.28
N CYS A 317 -2.63 2.04 7.32
CA CYS A 317 -1.86 2.48 6.15
C CYS A 317 -0.36 2.34 6.44
N GLY A 318 0.49 2.68 5.48
CA GLY A 318 1.91 2.90 5.72
C GLY A 318 2.17 4.12 6.62
N PHE A 319 3.30 4.14 7.31
CA PHE A 319 3.64 5.22 8.25
C PHE A 319 4.28 6.44 7.58
N SER A 320 4.73 6.31 6.33
CA SER A 320 5.39 7.42 5.60
C SER A 320 5.38 7.13 4.10
N PRO A 321 4.29 7.44 3.40
CA PRO A 321 4.15 7.16 1.97
C PRO A 321 4.99 8.07 1.08
N PHE A 322 5.41 9.24 1.58
CA PHE A 322 6.22 10.22 0.85
C PHE A 322 7.63 10.34 1.46
N SER A 323 8.60 10.70 0.63
CA SER A 323 10.00 10.75 1.04
C SER A 323 10.34 11.85 2.05
N ASP A 324 9.51 12.87 2.11
CA ASP A 324 9.63 14.05 2.96
C ASP A 324 8.69 14.01 4.19
N ASP A 325 7.93 12.94 4.38
CA ASP A 325 7.06 12.79 5.54
C ASP A 325 7.87 12.67 6.84
N THR A 326 7.58 13.56 7.79
CA THR A 326 8.22 13.61 9.10
C THR A 326 7.23 13.67 10.26
N SER A 327 5.92 13.51 9.97
CA SER A 327 4.85 13.59 10.98
C SER A 327 4.86 12.45 11.99
N THR A 328 5.46 11.30 11.65
CA THR A 328 5.61 10.13 12.52
C THR A 328 7.09 9.75 12.62
N SER A 329 7.58 9.53 13.85
CA SER A 329 8.96 9.06 14.05
C SER A 329 9.09 7.57 13.72
N ARG A 330 10.31 7.15 13.34
CA ARG A 330 10.64 5.72 13.16
C ARG A 330 10.36 4.92 14.43
N ASP A 331 10.68 5.47 15.61
CA ASP A 331 10.47 4.80 16.89
C ASP A 331 8.98 4.58 17.17
N THR A 332 8.14 5.57 16.91
CA THR A 332 6.69 5.44 17.01
C THR A 332 6.14 4.38 16.06
N ALA A 333 6.58 4.39 14.79
CA ALA A 333 6.15 3.41 13.80
C ALA A 333 6.46 1.97 14.24
N PHE A 334 7.71 1.70 14.65
CA PHE A 334 8.10 0.36 15.10
C PHE A 334 7.47 -0.05 16.45
N ALA A 335 7.21 0.91 17.35
CA ALA A 335 6.48 0.62 18.58
C ALA A 335 5.03 0.18 18.30
N LYS A 336 4.34 0.85 17.36
CA LYS A 336 3.00 0.49 16.89
C LYS A 336 2.98 -0.89 16.23
N ILE A 337 3.95 -1.19 15.36
CA ILE A 337 4.07 -2.51 14.73
C ILE A 337 4.29 -3.59 15.78
N ARG A 338 5.14 -3.36 16.79
CA ARG A 338 5.35 -4.30 17.88
C ARG A 338 4.07 -4.54 18.68
N ALA A 339 3.32 -3.47 18.98
CA ALA A 339 2.02 -3.60 19.68
C ALA A 339 1.03 -4.44 18.85
N ARG A 340 0.99 -4.24 17.50
CA ARG A 340 0.16 -5.04 16.59
C ARG A 340 0.53 -6.53 16.67
N VAL A 341 1.82 -6.85 16.60
CA VAL A 341 2.30 -8.25 16.67
C VAL A 341 1.90 -8.90 17.98
N LEU A 342 2.15 -8.23 19.11
CA LEU A 342 1.80 -8.74 20.45
C LEU A 342 0.28 -8.86 20.64
N GLY A 343 -0.49 -7.86 20.25
CA GLY A 343 -1.95 -7.89 20.35
C GLY A 343 -2.59 -8.98 19.51
N THR A 344 -2.00 -9.25 18.32
CA THR A 344 -2.43 -10.38 17.49
C THR A 344 -2.17 -11.72 18.18
N ALA A 345 -1.00 -11.90 18.81
CA ALA A 345 -0.69 -13.10 19.57
C ALA A 345 -1.69 -13.28 20.75
N PHE A 346 -1.99 -12.23 21.50
CA PHE A 346 -2.99 -12.29 22.59
C PHE A 346 -4.39 -12.66 22.09
N ALA A 347 -4.80 -12.16 20.91
CA ALA A 347 -6.08 -12.54 20.30
C ALA A 347 -6.10 -14.04 19.94
N VAL A 348 -5.03 -14.56 19.36
CA VAL A 348 -4.89 -16.00 19.02
C VAL A 348 -4.99 -16.87 20.28
N GLU A 349 -4.28 -16.52 21.36
CA GLU A 349 -4.32 -17.24 22.63
C GLU A 349 -5.76 -17.26 23.21
N GLN A 350 -6.44 -16.13 23.20
CA GLN A 350 -7.79 -16.02 23.73
C GLN A 350 -8.83 -16.78 22.91
N ILE A 351 -8.69 -16.82 21.58
CA ILE A 351 -9.57 -17.61 20.70
C ILE A 351 -9.31 -19.12 20.87
N ALA A 352 -8.04 -19.52 21.01
CA ALA A 352 -7.67 -20.92 21.17
C ALA A 352 -8.06 -21.50 22.55
N GLY A 353 -8.23 -20.65 23.57
CA GLY A 353 -8.67 -21.04 24.91
C GLY A 353 -10.19 -21.09 25.09
N ARG A 354 -10.97 -20.72 24.07
CA ARG A 354 -12.43 -20.85 24.03
C ARG A 354 -12.85 -22.18 23.45
#